data_500963f7bd127e6b698d137199cc3438
#
_entry.id   500963f7bd127e6b698d137199cc3438
#
_cell.length_a   1.000
_cell.length_b   1.000
_cell.length_c   1.000
_cell.angle_alpha   90.00
_cell.angle_beta   90.00
_cell.angle_gamma   90.00
#
_symmetry.space_group_name_H-M   'P 1'
#
loop_
_entity.id
_entity.type
_entity.pdbx_description
1 polymer ?
#
loop_
_entity_poly.entity_id
_entity_poly.type
_entity_poly.pdbx_seq_one_letter_code
_entity_poly.pdbx_strand_id
1 'polypeptide(L)'
;MDAVIIAAGEGTRMRPLTRGCPKPLLPLGESTLIEQTMARCVDVVDRFVVVVGYMGETIRDRLGTEYAGIPIEYVTQEEALGTAHAIGCARTAVSDRFLVINGDVVIDETLPRQLAAGDGSAIAVQRVANPGSYGVVEIDDGEVTTLVEKPDNPPSNLINTGIYAFDPSIFEYIDQTETSPRGEYEITEAIELLMAADQPVAAVEYDGPWLDVGRPWELINANEAVLDELDGRIEGTVEDGATLQGEVVVEAGARIRSGAYIEGPVVVRSGADIGPNAYVRGSTVIGEDVRVGNAVEVKNSVLMAGTAAGHLSYIGDSVLGRDVNFGAGTKVANLRHDDQSVSMLVKGEQVDTGRRKLGVVAGDRTKTGINTSLNAGVKLDVEATTMPGESVLHDRMN
;
A
#
# COMPACT_ATOMS: atom_id res chain seq x y z
N MET A 1 18.01 -17.17 6.54
CA MET A 1 17.04 -16.60 7.51
C MET A 1 15.67 -16.57 6.88
N ASP A 2 14.59 -16.86 7.62
CA ASP A 2 13.22 -16.73 7.10
C ASP A 2 12.69 -15.31 7.27
N ALA A 3 11.78 -14.86 6.36
CA ALA A 3 10.99 -13.65 6.56
C ALA A 3 9.50 -13.99 6.64
N VAL A 4 8.87 -13.67 7.76
CA VAL A 4 7.43 -13.77 7.96
C VAL A 4 6.78 -12.48 7.49
N ILE A 5 5.98 -12.56 6.42
CA ILE A 5 5.27 -11.41 5.84
C ILE A 5 3.81 -11.47 6.27
N ILE A 6 3.37 -10.46 7.01
CA ILE A 6 2.00 -10.38 7.51
C ILE A 6 1.08 -9.80 6.43
N ALA A 7 0.19 -10.62 5.89
CA ALA A 7 -0.69 -10.29 4.78
C ALA A 7 -2.16 -10.71 5.03
N ALA A 8 -2.54 -10.96 6.29
CA ALA A 8 -3.84 -11.56 6.64
C ALA A 8 -4.98 -10.54 6.85
N GLY A 9 -4.68 -9.25 6.98
CA GLY A 9 -5.63 -8.22 7.36
C GLY A 9 -6.64 -7.83 6.27
N GLU A 10 -7.88 -7.48 6.65
CA GLU A 10 -8.93 -7.04 5.71
C GLU A 10 -8.68 -5.68 5.06
N GLY A 11 -7.81 -4.85 5.60
CA GLY A 11 -7.56 -3.51 5.08
C GLY A 11 -8.80 -2.59 5.08
N THR A 12 -9.64 -2.65 6.09
CA THR A 12 -10.94 -1.94 6.15
C THR A 12 -10.84 -0.43 5.98
N ARG A 13 -9.71 0.18 6.37
CA ARG A 13 -9.43 1.62 6.18
C ARG A 13 -9.24 2.01 4.71
N MET A 14 -8.86 1.03 3.85
CA MET A 14 -8.64 1.20 2.41
C MET A 14 -9.93 1.05 1.59
N ARG A 15 -11.05 0.66 2.21
CA ARG A 15 -12.33 0.52 1.48
C ARG A 15 -12.71 1.81 0.77
N PRO A 16 -13.20 1.72 -0.47
CA PRO A 16 -13.77 0.55 -1.15
C PRO A 16 -12.78 -0.38 -1.88
N LEU A 17 -11.51 -0.01 -2.05
CA LEU A 17 -10.53 -0.76 -2.85
C LEU A 17 -10.37 -2.20 -2.37
N THR A 18 -10.33 -2.39 -1.05
CA THR A 18 -10.09 -3.71 -0.44
C THR A 18 -11.34 -4.59 -0.30
N ARG A 19 -12.48 -4.19 -0.87
CA ARG A 19 -13.65 -5.08 -0.99
C ARG A 19 -13.47 -6.15 -2.06
N GLY A 20 -12.66 -5.88 -3.08
CA GLY A 20 -12.43 -6.81 -4.18
C GLY A 20 -10.97 -7.18 -4.41
N CYS A 21 -10.02 -6.49 -3.76
CA CYS A 21 -8.59 -6.74 -3.87
C CYS A 21 -7.98 -6.76 -2.46
N PRO A 22 -7.28 -7.83 -2.03
CA PRO A 22 -6.63 -7.80 -0.73
C PRO A 22 -5.58 -6.68 -0.71
N LYS A 23 -5.47 -5.96 0.42
CA LYS A 23 -4.59 -4.81 0.58
C LYS A 23 -3.16 -5.06 0.09
N PRO A 24 -2.51 -6.21 0.41
CA PRO A 24 -1.14 -6.49 -0.04
C PRO A 24 -0.97 -6.55 -1.57
N LEU A 25 -2.04 -6.75 -2.32
CA LEU A 25 -2.02 -6.78 -3.78
C LEU A 25 -2.42 -5.45 -4.46
N LEU A 26 -2.58 -4.37 -3.71
CA LEU A 26 -2.79 -3.06 -4.32
C LEU A 26 -1.55 -2.62 -5.11
N PRO A 27 -1.71 -1.99 -6.28
CA PRO A 27 -0.60 -1.63 -7.16
C PRO A 27 0.34 -0.62 -6.53
N LEU A 28 1.64 -0.89 -6.62
CA LEU A 28 2.71 0.01 -6.22
C LEU A 28 3.81 0.00 -7.29
N GLY A 29 3.90 1.08 -8.04
CA GLY A 29 4.81 1.16 -9.19
C GLY A 29 4.57 0.03 -10.19
N GLU A 30 5.61 -0.75 -10.47
CA GLU A 30 5.58 -1.89 -11.38
C GLU A 30 5.12 -3.21 -10.74
N SER A 31 4.81 -3.22 -9.45
CA SER A 31 4.47 -4.42 -8.68
C SER A 31 3.26 -4.20 -7.77
N THR A 32 3.16 -4.95 -6.69
CA THR A 32 2.17 -4.76 -5.62
C THR A 32 2.86 -4.43 -4.31
N LEU A 33 2.11 -4.00 -3.29
CA LEU A 33 2.67 -3.67 -1.96
C LEU A 33 3.52 -4.83 -1.41
N ILE A 34 2.97 -6.06 -1.39
CA ILE A 34 3.70 -7.22 -0.84
C ILE A 34 4.92 -7.60 -1.68
N GLU A 35 4.82 -7.51 -3.01
CA GLU A 35 5.95 -7.79 -3.90
C GLU A 35 7.10 -6.79 -3.68
N GLN A 36 6.79 -5.51 -3.44
CA GLN A 36 7.78 -4.50 -3.07
C GLN A 36 8.46 -4.83 -1.73
N THR A 37 7.68 -5.20 -0.70
CA THR A 37 8.22 -5.63 0.59
C THR A 37 9.15 -6.83 0.44
N MET A 38 8.72 -7.86 -0.32
CA MET A 38 9.51 -9.07 -0.58
C MET A 38 10.80 -8.73 -1.35
N ALA A 39 10.74 -7.85 -2.35
CA ALA A 39 11.90 -7.43 -3.14
C ALA A 39 13.02 -6.85 -2.28
N ARG A 40 12.67 -6.12 -1.20
CA ARG A 40 13.68 -5.52 -0.30
C ARG A 40 14.36 -6.53 0.63
N CYS A 41 13.85 -7.77 0.67
CA CYS A 41 14.37 -8.83 1.54
C CYS A 41 15.20 -9.89 0.80
N VAL A 42 15.23 -9.91 -0.54
CA VAL A 42 15.78 -11.03 -1.34
C VAL A 42 17.24 -11.34 -1.04
N ASP A 43 18.04 -10.35 -0.63
CA ASP A 43 19.45 -10.53 -0.35
C ASP A 43 19.75 -11.13 1.04
N VAL A 44 18.76 -11.20 1.92
CA VAL A 44 18.95 -11.58 3.33
C VAL A 44 18.10 -12.77 3.77
N VAL A 45 17.19 -13.25 2.92
CA VAL A 45 16.28 -14.35 3.26
C VAL A 45 16.46 -15.56 2.36
N ASP A 46 16.26 -16.73 2.92
CA ASP A 46 16.30 -18.02 2.22
C ASP A 46 14.89 -18.54 1.92
N ARG A 47 13.87 -18.02 2.61
CA ARG A 47 12.47 -18.39 2.46
C ARG A 47 11.55 -17.28 2.96
N PHE A 48 10.43 -17.09 2.26
CA PHE A 48 9.32 -16.29 2.72
C PHE A 48 8.24 -17.17 3.38
N VAL A 49 7.74 -16.77 4.54
CA VAL A 49 6.56 -17.35 5.20
C VAL A 49 5.47 -16.30 5.15
N VAL A 50 4.51 -16.46 4.25
CA VAL A 50 3.44 -15.46 4.05
C VAL A 50 2.22 -15.85 4.87
N VAL A 51 1.88 -15.04 5.87
CA VAL A 51 0.69 -15.24 6.68
C VAL A 51 -0.50 -14.60 5.98
N VAL A 52 -1.40 -15.42 5.47
CA VAL A 52 -2.59 -15.02 4.72
C VAL A 52 -3.86 -15.22 5.54
N GLY A 53 -4.90 -14.44 5.23
CA GLY A 53 -6.22 -14.54 5.86
C GLY A 53 -7.29 -14.06 4.90
N TYR A 54 -7.74 -12.82 5.03
CA TYR A 54 -8.73 -12.23 4.12
C TYR A 54 -8.27 -12.34 2.66
N MET A 55 -9.08 -12.99 1.82
CA MET A 55 -8.79 -13.25 0.40
C MET A 55 -7.43 -13.95 0.18
N GLY A 56 -7.02 -14.83 1.09
CA GLY A 56 -5.71 -15.48 1.06
C GLY A 56 -5.42 -16.26 -0.22
N GLU A 57 -6.42 -16.89 -0.83
CA GLU A 57 -6.26 -17.59 -2.11
C GLU A 57 -5.84 -16.64 -3.24
N THR A 58 -6.40 -15.43 -3.28
CA THR A 58 -5.99 -14.43 -4.28
C THR A 58 -4.51 -14.02 -4.12
N ILE A 59 -4.02 -13.97 -2.87
CA ILE A 59 -2.60 -13.70 -2.60
C ILE A 59 -1.73 -14.88 -3.06
N ARG A 60 -2.14 -16.14 -2.76
CA ARG A 60 -1.46 -17.36 -3.20
C ARG A 60 -1.38 -17.45 -4.73
N ASP A 61 -2.50 -17.20 -5.41
CA ASP A 61 -2.58 -17.23 -6.88
C ASP A 61 -1.65 -16.19 -7.53
N ARG A 62 -1.52 -15.02 -6.92
CA ARG A 62 -0.65 -13.95 -7.43
C ARG A 62 0.84 -14.25 -7.21
N LEU A 63 1.23 -14.66 -6.01
CA LEU A 63 2.63 -14.83 -5.64
C LEU A 63 3.20 -16.20 -6.05
N GLY A 64 2.34 -17.23 -6.18
CA GLY A 64 2.78 -18.59 -6.51
C GLY A 64 3.56 -19.26 -5.38
N THR A 65 4.58 -20.03 -5.74
CA THR A 65 5.38 -20.84 -4.82
C THR A 65 6.79 -20.30 -4.57
N GLU A 66 7.20 -19.26 -5.33
CA GLU A 66 8.51 -18.63 -5.20
C GLU A 66 8.46 -17.17 -5.63
N TYR A 67 9.35 -16.36 -5.08
CA TYR A 67 9.58 -14.98 -5.49
C TYR A 67 11.08 -14.75 -5.67
N ALA A 68 11.49 -14.29 -6.84
CA ALA A 68 12.91 -14.10 -7.21
C ALA A 68 13.79 -15.34 -6.94
N GLY A 69 13.24 -16.57 -7.10
CA GLY A 69 13.93 -17.83 -6.83
C GLY A 69 13.94 -18.24 -5.35
N ILE A 70 13.33 -17.47 -4.47
CA ILE A 70 13.20 -17.76 -3.04
C ILE A 70 11.84 -18.44 -2.79
N PRO A 71 11.79 -19.61 -2.15
CA PRO A 71 10.54 -20.34 -1.92
C PRO A 71 9.59 -19.58 -0.98
N ILE A 72 8.29 -19.72 -1.23
CA ILE A 72 7.22 -19.17 -0.41
C ILE A 72 6.46 -20.31 0.26
N GLU A 73 6.38 -20.27 1.58
CA GLU A 73 5.47 -21.07 2.40
C GLU A 73 4.30 -20.22 2.87
N TYR A 74 3.08 -20.75 2.83
CA TYR A 74 1.89 -20.04 3.26
C TYR A 74 1.32 -20.60 4.54
N VAL A 75 1.05 -19.71 5.49
CA VAL A 75 0.37 -20.03 6.74
C VAL A 75 -0.95 -19.25 6.78
N THR A 76 -2.02 -19.89 7.26
CA THR A 76 -3.34 -19.23 7.30
C THR A 76 -3.65 -18.75 8.70
N GLN A 77 -4.02 -17.47 8.80
CA GLN A 77 -4.68 -16.89 9.95
C GLN A 77 -6.19 -16.96 9.73
N GLU A 78 -6.87 -17.91 10.38
CA GLU A 78 -8.30 -18.16 10.18
C GLU A 78 -9.17 -17.00 10.71
N GLU A 79 -8.79 -16.39 11.81
CA GLU A 79 -9.46 -15.25 12.42
C GLU A 79 -8.50 -14.06 12.58
N ALA A 80 -8.93 -12.88 12.17
CA ALA A 80 -8.12 -11.66 12.25
C ALA A 80 -8.09 -11.11 13.70
N LEU A 81 -7.35 -11.77 14.58
CA LEU A 81 -7.28 -11.48 16.01
C LEU A 81 -6.11 -10.58 16.41
N GLY A 82 -5.42 -9.95 15.48
CA GLY A 82 -4.33 -9.02 15.75
C GLY A 82 -2.96 -9.50 15.28
N THR A 83 -1.95 -8.65 15.51
CA THR A 83 -0.59 -8.83 14.97
C THR A 83 0.17 -9.96 15.66
N ALA A 84 0.07 -10.08 16.99
CA ALA A 84 0.69 -11.19 17.72
C ALA A 84 0.11 -12.53 17.27
N HIS A 85 -1.21 -12.64 17.09
CA HIS A 85 -1.85 -13.86 16.60
C HIS A 85 -1.39 -14.19 15.17
N ALA A 86 -1.25 -13.21 14.29
CA ALA A 86 -0.75 -13.43 12.93
C ALA A 86 0.68 -13.99 12.93
N ILE A 87 1.58 -13.40 13.72
CA ILE A 87 2.96 -13.91 13.90
C ILE A 87 2.94 -15.30 14.51
N GLY A 88 2.10 -15.54 15.53
CA GLY A 88 1.92 -16.82 16.19
C GLY A 88 1.56 -17.97 15.24
N CYS A 89 0.80 -17.69 14.17
CA CYS A 89 0.48 -18.68 13.12
C CYS A 89 1.74 -19.20 12.40
N ALA A 90 2.83 -18.43 12.33
CA ALA A 90 4.07 -18.85 11.67
C ALA A 90 4.95 -19.77 12.54
N ARG A 91 4.59 -20.05 13.80
CA ARG A 91 5.39 -20.81 14.78
C ARG A 91 5.96 -22.13 14.25
N THR A 92 5.15 -22.90 13.55
CA THR A 92 5.59 -24.20 13.02
C THR A 92 6.38 -24.12 11.74
N ALA A 93 6.38 -22.96 11.10
CA ALA A 93 7.09 -22.72 9.85
C ALA A 93 8.52 -22.21 10.07
N VAL A 94 8.82 -21.57 11.21
CA VAL A 94 10.14 -21.01 11.51
C VAL A 94 10.81 -21.76 12.65
N SER A 95 12.13 -21.97 12.56
CA SER A 95 12.92 -22.70 13.57
C SER A 95 14.07 -21.91 14.17
N ASP A 96 14.54 -20.92 13.44
CA ASP A 96 15.68 -20.08 13.79
C ASP A 96 15.23 -18.62 13.86
N ARG A 97 16.15 -17.70 14.13
CA ARG A 97 15.89 -16.25 14.09
C ARG A 97 15.32 -15.85 12.74
N PHE A 98 14.25 -15.04 12.76
CA PHE A 98 13.48 -14.66 11.56
C PHE A 98 13.10 -13.20 11.56
N LEU A 99 12.89 -12.65 10.37
CA LEU A 99 12.33 -11.32 10.18
C LEU A 99 10.78 -11.38 10.22
N VAL A 100 10.16 -10.33 10.72
CA VAL A 100 8.71 -10.10 10.60
C VAL A 100 8.50 -8.74 9.96
N ILE A 101 7.73 -8.70 8.88
CA ILE A 101 7.49 -7.47 8.12
C ILE A 101 6.00 -7.41 7.73
N ASN A 102 5.36 -6.28 7.95
CA ASN A 102 4.01 -6.06 7.44
C ASN A 102 4.04 -5.99 5.90
N GLY A 103 3.14 -6.70 5.23
CA GLY A 103 3.06 -6.76 3.76
C GLY A 103 2.49 -5.51 3.10
N ASP A 104 2.45 -4.39 3.80
CA ASP A 104 1.86 -3.11 3.38
C ASP A 104 2.76 -1.91 3.69
N VAL A 105 4.03 -2.15 4.00
CA VAL A 105 5.03 -1.10 4.25
C VAL A 105 5.95 -0.91 3.05
N VAL A 106 6.35 0.33 2.82
CA VAL A 106 7.39 0.68 1.86
C VAL A 106 8.67 1.02 2.61
N ILE A 107 9.72 0.28 2.32
CA ILE A 107 11.06 0.42 2.91
C ILE A 107 12.11 0.25 1.81
N ASP A 108 13.36 0.54 2.10
CA ASP A 108 14.50 0.14 1.27
C ASP A 108 15.16 -1.16 1.79
N GLU A 109 16.14 -1.66 1.06
CA GLU A 109 16.86 -2.89 1.40
C GLU A 109 17.81 -2.75 2.60
N THR A 110 18.09 -1.54 3.08
CA THR A 110 19.02 -1.33 4.19
C THR A 110 18.44 -1.81 5.51
N LEU A 111 17.13 -1.64 5.72
CA LEU A 111 16.47 -2.05 6.96
C LEU A 111 16.45 -3.57 7.17
N PRO A 112 16.02 -4.42 6.22
CA PRO A 112 16.12 -5.87 6.38
C PRO A 112 17.56 -6.35 6.59
N ARG A 113 18.56 -5.74 5.92
CA ARG A 113 19.97 -6.06 6.11
C ARG A 113 20.47 -5.70 7.51
N GLN A 114 20.10 -4.53 8.05
CA GLN A 114 20.46 -4.12 9.41
C GLN A 114 19.86 -5.08 10.46
N LEU A 115 18.59 -5.42 10.34
CA LEU A 115 17.93 -6.37 11.22
C LEU A 115 18.53 -7.78 11.13
N ALA A 116 18.84 -8.24 9.91
CA ALA A 116 19.43 -9.57 9.70
C ALA A 116 20.85 -9.67 10.27
N ALA A 117 21.62 -8.59 10.27
CA ALA A 117 23.02 -8.56 10.75
C ALA A 117 23.17 -8.60 12.28
N GLY A 118 22.11 -8.24 13.04
CA GLY A 118 22.12 -8.27 14.51
C GLY A 118 21.85 -9.64 15.08
N ASP A 119 22.03 -9.78 16.37
CA ASP A 119 21.70 -10.98 17.16
C ASP A 119 20.46 -10.72 18.04
N GLY A 120 19.78 -11.79 18.48
CA GLY A 120 18.64 -11.72 19.37
C GLY A 120 17.40 -11.03 18.77
N SER A 121 16.49 -10.61 19.64
CA SER A 121 15.29 -9.89 19.24
C SER A 121 15.58 -8.41 19.03
N ALA A 122 15.00 -7.84 17.96
CA ALA A 122 15.18 -6.43 17.61
C ALA A 122 13.89 -5.84 17.01
N ILE A 123 13.68 -4.56 17.22
CA ILE A 123 12.64 -3.77 16.56
C ILE A 123 13.25 -2.61 15.76
N ALA A 124 12.74 -2.40 14.55
CA ALA A 124 13.06 -1.20 13.80
C ALA A 124 12.25 -0.02 14.32
N VAL A 125 12.93 1.09 14.59
CA VAL A 125 12.33 2.31 15.10
C VAL A 125 12.67 3.49 14.20
N GLN A 126 11.71 4.44 14.08
CA GLN A 126 11.91 5.64 13.30
C GLN A 126 11.39 6.88 14.02
N ARG A 127 12.04 8.03 13.79
CA ARG A 127 11.59 9.33 14.33
C ARG A 127 10.52 9.93 13.42
N VAL A 128 9.37 10.29 14.01
CA VAL A 128 8.27 10.92 13.29
C VAL A 128 7.76 12.16 14.01
N ALA A 129 7.15 13.09 13.26
CA ALA A 129 6.60 14.31 13.83
C ALA A 129 5.34 14.07 14.70
N ASN A 130 4.54 13.06 14.38
CA ASN A 130 3.26 12.76 15.05
C ASN A 130 3.21 11.28 15.49
N PRO A 131 3.83 10.91 16.62
CA PRO A 131 3.98 9.51 17.03
C PRO A 131 2.72 8.86 17.61
N GLY A 132 1.73 9.60 18.08
CA GLY A 132 0.58 9.07 18.83
C GLY A 132 -0.34 8.11 18.08
N SER A 133 -0.16 7.94 16.76
CA SER A 133 -0.90 6.94 15.98
C SER A 133 -0.24 5.56 15.92
N TYR A 134 0.93 5.43 16.51
CA TYR A 134 1.80 4.24 16.43
C TYR A 134 2.17 3.73 17.82
N GLY A 135 2.78 2.57 17.90
CA GLY A 135 3.52 2.16 19.09
C GLY A 135 4.72 3.10 19.31
N VAL A 136 4.82 3.72 20.47
CA VAL A 136 5.90 4.68 20.79
C VAL A 136 6.95 4.01 21.66
N VAL A 137 8.22 4.25 21.34
CA VAL A 137 9.37 3.57 21.90
C VAL A 137 10.28 4.55 22.65
N GLU A 138 10.80 4.16 23.82
CA GLU A 138 11.97 4.77 24.44
C GLU A 138 13.13 3.79 24.39
N ILE A 139 14.33 4.30 24.20
CA ILE A 139 15.57 3.51 24.09
C ILE A 139 16.64 4.05 25.04
N ASP A 140 17.43 3.15 25.59
CA ASP A 140 18.64 3.47 26.36
C ASP A 140 19.76 2.51 25.94
N ASP A 141 20.93 3.04 25.65
CA ASP A 141 22.13 2.31 25.17
C ASP A 141 21.87 1.31 24.01
N GLY A 142 20.94 1.66 23.10
CA GLY A 142 20.57 0.86 21.95
C GLY A 142 19.55 -0.26 22.21
N GLU A 143 19.04 -0.35 23.44
CA GLU A 143 17.97 -1.28 23.81
C GLU A 143 16.64 -0.56 24.06
N VAL A 144 15.55 -1.24 23.77
CA VAL A 144 14.19 -0.75 24.05
C VAL A 144 13.92 -0.85 25.54
N THR A 145 13.54 0.27 26.15
CA THR A 145 13.18 0.35 27.57
C THR A 145 11.68 0.47 27.80
N THR A 146 10.97 1.07 26.84
CA THR A 146 9.53 1.30 26.92
C THR A 146 8.92 1.12 25.53
N LEU A 147 7.76 0.46 25.44
CA LEU A 147 6.96 0.38 24.22
C LEU A 147 5.50 0.55 24.62
N VAL A 148 4.83 1.59 24.11
CA VAL A 148 3.42 1.87 24.44
C VAL A 148 2.61 2.02 23.17
N GLU A 149 1.56 1.22 23.02
CA GLU A 149 0.69 1.25 21.83
C GLU A 149 -0.23 2.47 21.86
N LYS A 150 -0.07 3.36 20.88
CA LYS A 150 -0.90 4.55 20.61
C LYS A 150 -1.23 5.38 21.85
N PRO A 151 -0.22 5.88 22.57
CA PRO A 151 -0.45 6.67 23.78
C PRO A 151 -1.06 8.04 23.44
N ASP A 152 -1.99 8.51 24.29
CA ASP A 152 -2.54 9.88 24.19
C ASP A 152 -1.45 10.95 24.41
N ASN A 153 -0.46 10.65 25.24
CA ASN A 153 0.70 11.49 25.50
C ASN A 153 1.99 10.72 25.20
N PRO A 154 2.49 10.79 23.95
CA PRO A 154 3.68 10.05 23.54
C PRO A 154 4.92 10.41 24.36
N PRO A 155 5.65 9.44 24.96
CA PRO A 155 6.84 9.71 25.77
C PRO A 155 8.05 10.13 24.90
N SER A 156 8.04 9.77 23.63
CA SER A 156 9.10 10.10 22.67
C SER A 156 8.54 10.37 21.28
N ASN A 157 9.39 10.69 20.32
CA ASN A 157 9.05 10.78 18.88
C ASN A 157 9.55 9.57 18.07
N LEU A 158 10.06 8.51 18.76
CA LEU A 158 10.42 7.25 18.14
C LEU A 158 9.19 6.34 18.09
N ILE A 159 8.95 5.77 16.92
CA ILE A 159 7.85 4.83 16.72
C ILE A 159 8.37 3.44 16.39
N ASN A 160 7.60 2.44 16.73
CA ASN A 160 7.70 1.09 16.22
C ASN A 160 7.20 1.06 14.77
N THR A 161 8.08 0.67 13.84
CA THR A 161 7.77 0.63 12.40
C THR A 161 6.94 -0.59 11.99
N GLY A 162 6.71 -1.56 12.90
CA GLY A 162 6.06 -2.83 12.57
C GLY A 162 6.98 -3.83 11.85
N ILE A 163 8.30 -3.64 11.97
CA ILE A 163 9.31 -4.50 11.36
C ILE A 163 10.26 -4.98 12.44
N TYR A 164 10.48 -6.30 12.48
CA TYR A 164 11.17 -6.96 13.59
C TYR A 164 12.13 -8.03 13.11
N ALA A 165 13.09 -8.35 13.97
CA ALA A 165 13.77 -9.64 13.95
C ALA A 165 13.51 -10.31 15.30
N PHE A 166 13.09 -11.56 15.31
CA PHE A 166 12.80 -12.29 16.54
C PHE A 166 13.51 -13.63 16.58
N ASP A 167 13.91 -14.03 17.80
CA ASP A 167 14.20 -15.42 18.09
C ASP A 167 12.90 -16.19 18.32
N PRO A 168 12.85 -17.51 18.09
CA PRO A 168 11.64 -18.32 18.29
C PRO A 168 11.06 -18.25 19.71
N SER A 169 11.83 -17.84 20.70
CA SER A 169 11.34 -17.60 22.07
C SER A 169 10.19 -16.59 22.16
N ILE A 170 10.05 -15.68 21.16
CA ILE A 170 8.94 -14.72 21.10
C ILE A 170 7.57 -15.41 21.14
N PHE A 171 7.46 -16.64 20.62
CA PHE A 171 6.21 -17.39 20.62
C PHE A 171 5.71 -17.76 22.03
N GLU A 172 6.61 -17.92 23.01
CA GLU A 172 6.23 -18.14 24.40
C GLU A 172 5.54 -16.93 25.01
N TYR A 173 5.92 -15.73 24.58
CA TYR A 173 5.34 -14.47 25.03
C TYR A 173 4.07 -14.13 24.26
N ILE A 174 4.00 -14.46 22.97
CA ILE A 174 2.75 -14.37 22.18
C ILE A 174 1.62 -15.18 22.84
N ASP A 175 1.93 -16.38 23.39
CA ASP A 175 0.93 -17.21 24.07
C ASP A 175 0.43 -16.58 25.39
N GLN A 176 1.11 -15.60 25.93
CA GLN A 176 0.78 -14.92 27.18
C GLN A 176 0.10 -13.59 26.96
N THR A 177 -0.01 -13.11 25.69
CA THR A 177 -0.68 -11.84 25.40
C THR A 177 -2.17 -11.92 25.71
N GLU A 178 -2.73 -10.82 26.20
CA GLU A 178 -4.17 -10.64 26.40
C GLU A 178 -4.76 -9.80 25.28
N THR A 179 -6.08 -9.76 25.20
CA THR A 179 -6.75 -8.90 24.21
C THR A 179 -6.71 -7.44 24.65
N SER A 180 -6.22 -6.56 23.77
CA SER A 180 -6.23 -5.11 23.95
C SER A 180 -7.66 -4.56 24.04
N PRO A 181 -7.87 -3.30 24.46
CA PRO A 181 -9.18 -2.64 24.41
C PRO A 181 -9.82 -2.62 23.02
N ARG A 182 -9.02 -2.87 21.96
CA ARG A 182 -9.50 -3.01 20.58
C ARG A 182 -9.97 -4.43 20.25
N GLY A 183 -9.81 -5.40 21.14
CA GLY A 183 -10.11 -6.81 20.93
C GLY A 183 -9.06 -7.55 20.12
N GLU A 184 -7.82 -7.04 20.05
CA GLU A 184 -6.73 -7.60 19.25
C GLU A 184 -5.58 -8.06 20.16
N TYR A 185 -4.88 -9.13 19.79
CA TYR A 185 -3.60 -9.54 20.39
C TYR A 185 -2.47 -8.76 19.73
N GLU A 186 -1.86 -7.85 20.48
CA GLU A 186 -0.87 -6.93 19.94
C GLU A 186 0.55 -7.49 20.12
N ILE A 187 1.36 -7.43 19.07
CA ILE A 187 2.76 -7.85 19.19
C ILE A 187 3.56 -6.96 20.16
N THR A 188 3.14 -5.71 20.33
CA THR A 188 3.75 -4.80 21.30
C THR A 188 3.69 -5.34 22.72
N GLU A 189 2.59 -5.97 23.12
CA GLU A 189 2.45 -6.62 24.44
C GLU A 189 3.39 -7.84 24.58
N ALA A 190 3.51 -8.68 23.53
CA ALA A 190 4.47 -9.79 23.58
C ALA A 190 5.92 -9.28 23.73
N ILE A 191 6.27 -8.16 23.10
CA ILE A 191 7.58 -7.52 23.26
C ILE A 191 7.75 -6.98 24.69
N GLU A 192 6.74 -6.35 25.29
CA GLU A 192 6.77 -5.89 26.68
C GLU A 192 6.98 -7.05 27.65
N LEU A 193 6.29 -8.19 27.44
CA LEU A 193 6.46 -9.40 28.24
C LEU A 193 7.88 -9.99 28.10
N LEU A 194 8.43 -9.98 26.86
CA LEU A 194 9.81 -10.40 26.60
C LEU A 194 10.81 -9.54 27.39
N MET A 195 10.66 -8.21 27.34
CA MET A 195 11.51 -7.28 28.11
C MET A 195 11.36 -7.47 29.63
N ALA A 196 10.13 -7.69 30.12
CA ALA A 196 9.85 -7.94 31.52
C ALA A 196 10.48 -9.24 32.06
N ALA A 197 10.84 -10.17 31.17
CA ALA A 197 11.56 -11.40 31.47
C ALA A 197 13.10 -11.25 31.35
N ASP A 198 13.62 -10.02 31.43
CA ASP A 198 15.04 -9.67 31.27
C ASP A 198 15.65 -10.17 29.93
N GLN A 199 14.85 -10.28 28.87
CA GLN A 199 15.34 -10.58 27.53
C GLN A 199 15.55 -9.25 26.78
N PRO A 200 16.78 -8.90 26.37
CA PRO A 200 17.02 -7.63 25.69
C PRO A 200 16.36 -7.59 24.32
N VAL A 201 15.84 -6.43 23.98
CA VAL A 201 15.30 -6.14 22.64
C VAL A 201 16.05 -4.95 22.07
N ALA A 202 16.84 -5.19 21.04
CA ALA A 202 17.63 -4.14 20.40
C ALA A 202 16.71 -3.17 19.62
N ALA A 203 17.02 -1.89 19.67
CA ALA A 203 16.41 -0.88 18.81
C ALA A 203 17.30 -0.59 17.60
N VAL A 204 16.80 -0.87 16.41
CA VAL A 204 17.45 -0.52 15.14
C VAL A 204 16.87 0.81 14.66
N GLU A 205 17.58 1.92 14.92
CA GLU A 205 17.17 3.23 14.39
C GLU A 205 17.33 3.26 12.88
N TYR A 206 16.25 3.57 12.19
CA TYR A 206 16.18 3.60 10.74
C TYR A 206 15.81 4.99 10.24
N ASP A 207 16.66 5.55 9.37
CA ASP A 207 16.49 6.89 8.80
C ASP A 207 16.06 6.85 7.32
N GLY A 208 15.88 5.65 6.75
CA GLY A 208 15.47 5.46 5.36
C GLY A 208 13.96 5.69 5.14
N PRO A 209 13.48 5.48 3.92
CA PRO A 209 12.06 5.62 3.59
C PRO A 209 11.22 4.58 4.32
N TRP A 210 10.21 5.03 5.07
CA TRP A 210 9.22 4.17 5.69
C TRP A 210 7.83 4.78 5.51
N LEU A 211 6.95 4.04 4.82
CA LEU A 211 5.56 4.43 4.62
C LEU A 211 4.65 3.26 4.99
N ASP A 212 3.75 3.45 5.94
CA ASP A 212 2.63 2.54 6.22
C ASP A 212 1.46 2.91 5.29
N VAL A 213 1.12 2.00 4.38
CA VAL A 213 0.03 2.21 3.41
C VAL A 213 -1.28 1.73 4.00
N GLY A 214 -1.82 2.44 4.96
CA GLY A 214 -3.06 2.09 5.68
C GLY A 214 -4.34 2.73 5.11
N ARG A 215 -4.24 3.74 4.24
CA ARG A 215 -5.36 4.54 3.72
C ARG A 215 -5.21 4.83 2.23
N PRO A 216 -6.29 5.09 1.48
CA PRO A 216 -6.20 5.25 0.01
C PRO A 216 -5.25 6.33 -0.48
N TRP A 217 -5.12 7.45 0.22
CA TRP A 217 -4.19 8.52 -0.18
C TRP A 217 -2.72 8.17 0.14
N GLU A 218 -2.48 7.30 1.11
CA GLU A 218 -1.14 6.79 1.41
C GLU A 218 -0.64 5.88 0.29
N LEU A 219 -1.54 5.21 -0.44
CA LEU A 219 -1.17 4.49 -1.67
C LEU A 219 -0.67 5.45 -2.77
N ILE A 220 -1.26 6.64 -2.89
CA ILE A 220 -0.75 7.66 -3.82
C ILE A 220 0.62 8.15 -3.37
N ASN A 221 0.81 8.44 -2.06
CA ASN A 221 2.11 8.85 -1.51
C ASN A 221 3.19 7.77 -1.75
N ALA A 222 2.82 6.50 -1.54
CA ALA A 222 3.73 5.38 -1.76
C ALA A 222 4.12 5.24 -3.25
N ASN A 223 3.15 5.42 -4.16
CA ASN A 223 3.44 5.44 -5.60
C ASN A 223 4.30 6.64 -6.00
N GLU A 224 4.07 7.83 -5.43
CA GLU A 224 4.94 8.99 -5.65
C GLU A 224 6.39 8.67 -5.27
N ALA A 225 6.61 8.08 -4.08
CA ALA A 225 7.95 7.73 -3.60
C ALA A 225 8.64 6.64 -4.45
N VAL A 226 7.92 5.56 -4.78
CA VAL A 226 8.49 4.45 -5.56
C VAL A 226 8.77 4.84 -7.00
N LEU A 227 7.91 5.66 -7.60
CA LEU A 227 8.07 6.10 -8.98
C LEU A 227 9.14 7.19 -9.16
N ASP A 228 9.54 7.88 -8.08
CA ASP A 228 10.66 8.83 -8.14
C ASP A 228 12.01 8.13 -8.46
N GLU A 229 12.10 6.84 -8.18
CA GLU A 229 13.26 5.98 -8.48
C GLU A 229 13.07 5.13 -9.77
N LEU A 230 12.05 5.45 -10.59
CA LEU A 230 11.71 4.66 -11.76
C LEU A 230 12.77 4.78 -12.86
N ASP A 231 13.21 3.65 -13.40
CA ASP A 231 14.04 3.58 -14.61
C ASP A 231 13.12 3.31 -15.82
N GLY A 232 13.07 4.26 -16.75
CA GLY A 232 12.22 4.18 -17.93
C GLY A 232 12.64 3.06 -18.89
N ARG A 233 11.66 2.32 -19.45
CA ARG A 233 11.88 1.33 -20.50
C ARG A 233 10.66 1.15 -21.40
N ILE A 234 10.91 0.86 -22.67
CA ILE A 234 9.85 0.71 -23.67
C ILE A 234 9.92 -0.71 -24.25
N GLU A 235 8.98 -1.55 -23.86
CA GLU A 235 8.82 -2.92 -24.37
C GLU A 235 7.53 -3.06 -25.21
N GLY A 236 6.58 -2.15 -25.01
CA GLY A 236 5.32 -2.06 -25.75
C GLY A 236 5.43 -1.30 -27.06
N THR A 237 4.29 -0.98 -27.63
CA THR A 237 4.19 -0.26 -28.90
C THR A 237 3.96 1.24 -28.68
N VAL A 238 4.85 2.08 -29.20
CA VAL A 238 4.67 3.54 -29.25
C VAL A 238 4.52 3.96 -30.70
N GLU A 239 3.35 4.51 -31.04
CA GLU A 239 3.05 4.95 -32.42
C GLU A 239 3.78 6.25 -32.77
N ASP A 240 4.06 6.44 -34.05
CA ASP A 240 4.57 7.70 -34.58
C ASP A 240 3.63 8.87 -34.18
N GLY A 241 4.23 9.96 -33.66
CA GLY A 241 3.49 11.12 -33.20
C GLY A 241 3.01 11.06 -31.73
N ALA A 242 3.29 9.98 -31.01
CA ALA A 242 3.24 9.98 -29.54
C ALA A 242 4.52 10.63 -28.97
N THR A 243 4.41 11.27 -27.81
CA THR A 243 5.54 11.91 -27.12
C THR A 243 5.65 11.33 -25.70
N LEU A 244 6.84 10.82 -25.37
CA LEU A 244 7.19 10.38 -24.02
C LEU A 244 8.32 11.28 -23.51
N GLN A 245 8.15 11.82 -22.29
CA GLN A 245 9.14 12.67 -21.64
C GLN A 245 9.39 12.20 -20.22
N GLY A 246 10.64 12.19 -19.75
CA GLY A 246 11.01 11.67 -18.44
C GLY A 246 10.94 10.14 -18.38
N GLU A 247 10.94 9.59 -17.16
CA GLU A 247 10.98 8.15 -16.95
C GLU A 247 9.60 7.52 -17.19
N VAL A 248 9.49 6.72 -18.24
CA VAL A 248 8.25 6.05 -18.62
C VAL A 248 8.53 4.57 -18.85
N VAL A 249 7.82 3.72 -18.14
CA VAL A 249 7.79 2.28 -18.41
C VAL A 249 6.56 1.96 -19.26
N VAL A 250 6.78 1.32 -20.41
CA VAL A 250 5.73 0.79 -21.27
C VAL A 250 5.95 -0.71 -21.42
N GLU A 251 5.17 -1.50 -20.71
CA GLU A 251 5.30 -2.96 -20.72
C GLU A 251 4.91 -3.58 -22.07
N ALA A 252 5.43 -4.79 -22.31
CA ALA A 252 5.08 -5.59 -23.49
C ALA A 252 3.55 -5.78 -23.59
N GLY A 253 2.98 -5.57 -24.79
CA GLY A 253 1.53 -5.63 -25.04
C GLY A 253 0.79 -4.31 -24.79
N ALA A 254 1.38 -3.33 -24.12
CA ALA A 254 0.82 -1.99 -24.00
C ALA A 254 0.99 -1.19 -25.31
N ARG A 255 0.08 -0.24 -25.56
CA ARG A 255 0.09 0.60 -26.76
C ARG A 255 -0.12 2.07 -26.43
N ILE A 256 0.80 2.91 -26.90
CA ILE A 256 0.69 4.37 -26.85
C ILE A 256 0.39 4.86 -28.27
N ARG A 257 -0.80 5.44 -28.45
CA ARG A 257 -1.28 5.88 -29.77
C ARG A 257 -0.79 7.27 -30.11
N SER A 258 -0.81 7.55 -31.42
CA SER A 258 -0.44 8.85 -31.99
C SER A 258 -1.15 10.02 -31.30
N GLY A 259 -0.41 11.12 -31.06
CA GLY A 259 -0.90 12.31 -30.37
C GLY A 259 -1.00 12.19 -28.84
N ALA A 260 -0.75 11.02 -28.26
CA ALA A 260 -0.64 10.93 -26.81
C ALA A 260 0.64 11.62 -26.31
N TYR A 261 0.54 12.31 -25.17
CA TYR A 261 1.67 12.91 -24.49
C TYR A 261 1.78 12.32 -23.07
N ILE A 262 2.91 11.68 -22.78
CA ILE A 262 3.17 11.07 -21.47
C ILE A 262 4.37 11.74 -20.84
N GLU A 263 4.18 12.28 -19.65
CA GLU A 263 5.20 12.97 -18.86
C GLU A 263 5.43 12.18 -17.55
N GLY A 264 6.55 11.47 -17.51
CA GLY A 264 6.93 10.61 -16.37
C GLY A 264 7.15 11.35 -15.04
N PRO A 265 7.28 10.59 -13.95
CA PRO A 265 7.34 9.12 -13.94
C PRO A 265 5.96 8.46 -14.15
N VAL A 266 5.89 7.52 -15.09
CA VAL A 266 4.64 6.81 -15.44
C VAL A 266 4.92 5.35 -15.74
N VAL A 267 4.11 4.46 -15.18
CA VAL A 267 4.09 3.03 -15.53
C VAL A 267 2.83 2.72 -16.34
N VAL A 268 3.02 2.12 -17.51
CA VAL A 268 1.94 1.63 -18.39
C VAL A 268 2.07 0.13 -18.51
N ARG A 269 1.14 -0.60 -17.89
CA ARG A 269 1.18 -2.07 -17.81
C ARG A 269 0.64 -2.73 -19.07
N SER A 270 0.91 -4.03 -19.16
CA SER A 270 0.52 -4.89 -20.27
C SER A 270 -0.95 -4.73 -20.68
N GLY A 271 -1.23 -4.75 -21.97
CA GLY A 271 -2.58 -4.61 -22.53
C GLY A 271 -3.19 -3.21 -22.47
N ALA A 272 -2.57 -2.26 -21.76
CA ALA A 272 -3.09 -0.90 -21.68
C ALA A 272 -3.03 -0.17 -23.04
N ASP A 273 -4.07 0.63 -23.33
CA ASP A 273 -4.23 1.35 -24.60
C ASP A 273 -4.48 2.84 -24.35
N ILE A 274 -3.45 3.66 -24.61
CA ILE A 274 -3.44 5.10 -24.30
C ILE A 274 -3.53 5.93 -25.56
N GLY A 275 -4.53 6.80 -25.63
CA GLY A 275 -4.74 7.75 -26.73
C GLY A 275 -5.91 7.36 -27.66
N PRO A 276 -6.03 8.04 -28.84
CA PRO A 276 -5.15 9.14 -29.27
C PRO A 276 -5.36 10.42 -28.44
N ASN A 277 -4.40 11.36 -28.55
CA ASN A 277 -4.49 12.68 -27.91
C ASN A 277 -4.80 12.65 -26.39
N ALA A 278 -4.31 11.64 -25.68
CA ALA A 278 -4.39 11.56 -24.21
C ALA A 278 -3.20 12.28 -23.59
N TYR A 279 -3.39 12.81 -22.37
CA TYR A 279 -2.30 13.37 -21.57
C TYR A 279 -2.18 12.62 -20.24
N VAL A 280 -1.05 11.95 -20.03
CA VAL A 280 -0.77 11.21 -18.77
C VAL A 280 0.47 11.81 -18.13
N ARG A 281 0.41 12.12 -16.83
CA ARG A 281 1.54 12.78 -16.17
C ARG A 281 1.63 12.54 -14.67
N GLY A 282 2.81 12.89 -14.14
CA GLY A 282 3.12 12.74 -12.71
C GLY A 282 3.16 11.27 -12.32
N SER A 283 3.36 10.98 -11.06
CA SER A 283 3.51 9.62 -10.53
C SER A 283 2.24 8.78 -10.75
N THR A 284 2.09 8.28 -12.01
CA THR A 284 0.85 7.62 -12.46
C THR A 284 1.11 6.15 -12.83
N VAL A 285 0.26 5.27 -12.30
CA VAL A 285 0.22 3.85 -12.66
C VAL A 285 -1.03 3.57 -13.47
N ILE A 286 -0.83 3.15 -14.72
CA ILE A 286 -1.87 2.66 -15.63
C ILE A 286 -1.80 1.13 -15.60
N GLY A 287 -2.79 0.50 -14.98
CA GLY A 287 -2.86 -0.95 -14.79
C GLY A 287 -3.06 -1.75 -16.07
N GLU A 288 -3.09 -3.08 -15.94
CA GLU A 288 -3.29 -4.01 -17.04
C GLU A 288 -4.64 -3.75 -17.75
N ASP A 289 -4.66 -3.83 -19.09
CA ASP A 289 -5.87 -3.66 -19.92
C ASP A 289 -6.62 -2.33 -19.71
N VAL A 290 -6.00 -1.33 -19.11
CA VAL A 290 -6.61 -0.01 -18.89
C VAL A 290 -6.72 0.75 -20.22
N ARG A 291 -7.86 1.42 -20.39
CA ARG A 291 -8.08 2.30 -21.55
C ARG A 291 -8.15 3.76 -21.16
N VAL A 292 -7.19 4.55 -21.61
CA VAL A 292 -7.18 6.01 -21.53
C VAL A 292 -7.40 6.57 -22.94
N GLY A 293 -8.61 7.02 -23.24
CA GLY A 293 -9.01 7.36 -24.61
C GLY A 293 -8.77 8.83 -25.00
N ASN A 294 -9.47 9.25 -26.07
CA ASN A 294 -9.24 10.56 -26.67
C ASN A 294 -9.57 11.73 -25.74
N ALA A 295 -8.63 12.69 -25.65
CA ALA A 295 -8.73 13.90 -24.85
C ALA A 295 -9.04 13.61 -23.35
N VAL A 296 -8.45 12.54 -22.84
CA VAL A 296 -8.46 12.21 -21.40
C VAL A 296 -7.14 12.66 -20.80
N GLU A 297 -7.22 13.34 -19.66
CA GLU A 297 -6.04 13.65 -18.84
C GLU A 297 -6.06 12.78 -17.58
N VAL A 298 -4.93 12.11 -17.30
CA VAL A 298 -4.67 11.37 -16.06
C VAL A 298 -3.44 11.96 -15.38
N LYS A 299 -3.57 12.32 -14.11
CA LYS A 299 -2.48 12.93 -13.36
C LYS A 299 -2.35 12.29 -11.97
N ASN A 300 -1.12 11.87 -11.62
CA ASN A 300 -0.79 11.42 -10.26
C ASN A 300 -1.83 10.46 -9.66
N SER A 301 -2.13 9.39 -10.40
CA SER A 301 -3.26 8.50 -10.12
C SER A 301 -2.88 7.04 -10.32
N VAL A 302 -3.60 6.16 -9.62
CA VAL A 302 -3.50 4.71 -9.80
C VAL A 302 -4.81 4.22 -10.41
N LEU A 303 -4.73 3.73 -11.66
CA LEU A 303 -5.84 3.09 -12.35
C LEU A 303 -5.59 1.58 -12.37
N MET A 304 -6.43 0.82 -11.65
CA MET A 304 -6.28 -0.63 -11.57
C MET A 304 -6.82 -1.31 -12.85
N ALA A 305 -6.51 -2.59 -12.99
CA ALA A 305 -6.77 -3.38 -14.20
C ALA A 305 -8.19 -3.22 -14.77
N GLY A 306 -8.32 -3.18 -16.09
CA GLY A 306 -9.58 -3.09 -16.82
C GLY A 306 -10.31 -1.75 -16.74
N THR A 307 -9.76 -0.76 -16.02
CA THR A 307 -10.37 0.57 -15.89
C THR A 307 -10.40 1.31 -17.23
N ALA A 308 -11.50 1.97 -17.55
CA ALA A 308 -11.69 2.70 -18.79
C ALA A 308 -12.16 4.15 -18.57
N ALA A 309 -11.45 5.09 -19.18
CA ALA A 309 -11.88 6.47 -19.38
C ALA A 309 -11.75 6.80 -20.87
N GLY A 310 -12.82 6.59 -21.62
CA GLY A 310 -12.76 6.59 -23.09
C GLY A 310 -12.64 7.97 -23.73
N HIS A 311 -13.20 9.02 -23.12
CA HIS A 311 -13.37 10.33 -23.79
C HIS A 311 -13.44 11.51 -22.81
N LEU A 312 -12.74 12.60 -23.14
CA LEU A 312 -12.96 13.96 -22.60
C LEU A 312 -13.00 14.06 -21.07
N SER A 313 -12.30 13.20 -20.38
CA SER A 313 -12.34 13.09 -18.90
C SER A 313 -11.08 13.65 -18.25
N TYR A 314 -11.21 14.08 -16.99
CA TYR A 314 -10.08 14.44 -16.15
C TYR A 314 -10.06 13.59 -14.88
N ILE A 315 -8.92 12.93 -14.63
CA ILE A 315 -8.65 12.09 -13.46
C ILE A 315 -7.38 12.59 -12.80
N GLY A 316 -7.49 13.21 -11.65
CA GLY A 316 -6.33 13.74 -10.93
C GLY A 316 -6.27 13.26 -9.50
N ASP A 317 -5.07 12.86 -9.04
CA ASP A 317 -4.76 12.51 -7.65
C ASP A 317 -5.76 11.48 -7.08
N SER A 318 -6.05 10.41 -7.86
CA SER A 318 -7.15 9.48 -7.61
C SER A 318 -6.69 8.01 -7.62
N VAL A 319 -7.47 7.15 -6.95
CA VAL A 319 -7.30 5.70 -7.04
C VAL A 319 -8.58 5.07 -7.58
N LEU A 320 -8.50 4.46 -8.74
CA LEU A 320 -9.62 3.76 -9.37
C LEU A 320 -9.39 2.25 -9.31
N GLY A 321 -10.35 1.54 -8.72
CA GLY A 321 -10.37 0.08 -8.64
C GLY A 321 -10.47 -0.60 -10.00
N ARG A 322 -10.64 -1.90 -10.01
CA ARG A 322 -10.69 -2.71 -11.25
C ARG A 322 -12.01 -2.50 -11.99
N ASP A 323 -11.94 -2.56 -13.32
CA ASP A 323 -13.12 -2.48 -14.21
C ASP A 323 -13.98 -1.23 -14.00
N VAL A 324 -13.40 -0.15 -13.48
CA VAL A 324 -14.08 1.15 -13.38
C VAL A 324 -14.29 1.72 -14.78
N ASN A 325 -15.50 2.22 -15.05
CA ASN A 325 -15.79 2.85 -16.34
C ASN A 325 -16.29 4.29 -16.17
N PHE A 326 -15.46 5.25 -16.53
CA PHE A 326 -15.84 6.66 -16.55
C PHE A 326 -16.53 7.04 -17.85
N GLY A 327 -17.79 7.40 -17.76
CA GLY A 327 -18.57 7.96 -18.88
C GLY A 327 -17.91 9.22 -19.44
N ALA A 328 -18.11 9.46 -20.73
CA ALA A 328 -17.52 10.59 -21.44
C ALA A 328 -17.75 11.92 -20.70
N GLY A 329 -16.70 12.73 -20.56
CA GLY A 329 -16.78 14.01 -19.88
C GLY A 329 -16.80 13.96 -18.35
N THR A 330 -16.51 12.82 -17.72
CA THR A 330 -16.37 12.74 -16.26
C THR A 330 -15.23 13.64 -15.78
N LYS A 331 -15.47 14.47 -14.78
CA LYS A 331 -14.48 15.38 -14.20
C LYS A 331 -14.30 15.10 -12.72
N VAL A 332 -13.05 14.89 -12.30
CA VAL A 332 -12.67 14.73 -10.91
C VAL A 332 -12.10 16.05 -10.39
N ALA A 333 -12.76 16.66 -9.42
CA ALA A 333 -12.15 17.76 -8.67
C ALA A 333 -11.12 17.17 -7.69
N ASN A 334 -9.93 17.75 -7.64
CA ASN A 334 -8.84 17.31 -6.76
C ASN A 334 -8.28 18.44 -5.88
N LEU A 335 -8.89 19.61 -5.90
CA LEU A 335 -8.48 20.78 -5.13
C LEU A 335 -9.70 21.44 -4.50
N ARG A 336 -9.58 21.85 -3.25
CA ARG A 336 -10.60 22.65 -2.56
C ARG A 336 -10.44 24.14 -2.88
N HIS A 337 -11.54 24.89 -2.91
CA HIS A 337 -11.53 26.34 -3.18
C HIS A 337 -10.96 27.15 -2.01
N ASP A 338 -10.94 26.61 -0.80
CA ASP A 338 -10.42 27.25 0.41
C ASP A 338 -8.94 26.96 0.67
N ASP A 339 -8.26 26.32 -0.28
CA ASP A 339 -6.85 25.91 -0.23
C ASP A 339 -6.45 25.03 0.97
N GLN A 340 -7.42 24.49 1.71
CA GLN A 340 -7.17 23.54 2.80
C GLN A 340 -6.89 22.15 2.24
N SER A 341 -6.32 21.28 3.08
CA SER A 341 -6.19 19.86 2.76
C SER A 341 -7.55 19.20 2.53
N VAL A 342 -7.55 18.18 1.69
CA VAL A 342 -8.76 17.39 1.43
C VAL A 342 -8.95 16.41 2.58
N SER A 343 -10.19 16.31 3.10
CA SER A 343 -10.54 15.29 4.08
C SER A 343 -11.29 14.14 3.40
N MET A 344 -11.15 12.94 3.96
CA MET A 344 -11.84 11.73 3.48
C MET A 344 -12.49 10.98 4.64
N LEU A 345 -13.65 10.38 4.41
CA LEU A 345 -14.34 9.56 5.40
C LEU A 345 -13.63 8.21 5.57
N VAL A 346 -13.18 7.87 6.78
CA VAL A 346 -12.57 6.58 7.13
C VAL A 346 -13.28 6.01 8.36
N LYS A 347 -13.90 4.82 8.23
CA LYS A 347 -14.67 4.18 9.32
C LYS A 347 -15.72 5.11 9.97
N GLY A 348 -16.33 6.00 9.20
CA GLY A 348 -17.38 6.93 9.69
C GLY A 348 -16.85 8.27 10.22
N GLU A 349 -15.53 8.47 10.28
CA GLU A 349 -14.90 9.70 10.74
C GLU A 349 -14.26 10.47 9.58
N GLN A 350 -14.37 11.79 9.60
CA GLN A 350 -13.67 12.67 8.65
C GLN A 350 -12.21 12.80 9.08
N VAL A 351 -11.30 12.30 8.25
CA VAL A 351 -9.86 12.35 8.48
C VAL A 351 -9.22 13.33 7.52
N ASP A 352 -8.44 14.24 8.04
CA ASP A 352 -7.57 15.10 7.22
C ASP A 352 -6.47 14.25 6.58
N THR A 353 -6.38 14.32 5.25
CA THR A 353 -5.39 13.52 4.51
C THR A 353 -3.99 14.15 4.46
N GLY A 354 -3.86 15.40 4.92
CA GLY A 354 -2.65 16.20 4.77
C GLY A 354 -2.36 16.60 3.31
N ARG A 355 -3.15 16.11 2.34
CA ARG A 355 -2.96 16.38 0.92
C ARG A 355 -3.79 17.59 0.49
N ARG A 356 -3.13 18.61 -0.08
CA ARG A 356 -3.81 19.74 -0.71
C ARG A 356 -4.57 19.30 -1.98
N LYS A 357 -4.04 18.27 -2.67
CA LYS A 357 -4.66 17.68 -3.86
C LYS A 357 -4.97 16.22 -3.60
N LEU A 358 -6.26 15.88 -3.69
CA LEU A 358 -6.76 14.51 -3.63
C LEU A 358 -8.09 14.46 -4.39
N GLY A 359 -8.16 13.60 -5.38
CA GLY A 359 -9.35 13.36 -6.18
C GLY A 359 -10.32 12.41 -5.52
N VAL A 360 -10.59 11.29 -6.17
CA VAL A 360 -11.58 10.32 -5.72
C VAL A 360 -10.98 8.94 -5.52
N VAL A 361 -11.69 8.12 -4.73
CA VAL A 361 -11.42 6.69 -4.61
C VAL A 361 -12.65 5.93 -5.10
N ALA A 362 -12.52 5.21 -6.20
CA ALA A 362 -13.60 4.41 -6.76
C ALA A 362 -13.34 2.91 -6.55
N GLY A 363 -14.31 2.20 -6.00
CA GLY A 363 -14.29 0.75 -5.90
C GLY A 363 -14.47 0.06 -7.24
N ASP A 364 -14.20 -1.23 -7.26
CA ASP A 364 -14.29 -2.07 -8.46
C ASP A 364 -15.65 -1.93 -9.16
N ARG A 365 -15.64 -1.94 -10.48
CA ARG A 365 -16.85 -1.90 -11.34
C ARG A 365 -17.73 -0.67 -11.17
N THR A 366 -17.22 0.41 -10.56
CA THR A 366 -17.89 1.72 -10.54
C THR A 366 -18.13 2.23 -11.97
N LYS A 367 -19.32 2.77 -12.25
CA LYS A 367 -19.66 3.32 -13.58
C LYS A 367 -20.24 4.72 -13.45
N THR A 368 -19.61 5.71 -14.09
CA THR A 368 -20.17 7.06 -14.11
C THR A 368 -20.99 7.30 -15.39
N GLY A 369 -22.08 8.05 -15.26
CA GLY A 369 -22.80 8.61 -16.40
C GLY A 369 -21.94 9.65 -17.13
N ILE A 370 -22.33 9.99 -18.38
CA ILE A 370 -21.65 11.07 -19.12
C ILE A 370 -21.75 12.40 -18.36
N ASN A 371 -20.69 13.23 -18.44
CA ASN A 371 -20.60 14.55 -17.79
C ASN A 371 -20.82 14.50 -16.25
N THR A 372 -20.50 13.40 -15.60
CA THR A 372 -20.48 13.33 -14.13
C THR A 372 -19.37 14.21 -13.56
N SER A 373 -19.70 14.96 -12.51
CA SER A 373 -18.70 15.73 -11.73
C SER A 373 -18.54 15.09 -10.36
N LEU A 374 -17.29 14.76 -10.00
CA LEU A 374 -16.94 14.12 -8.72
C LEU A 374 -16.17 15.13 -7.86
N ASN A 375 -16.63 15.37 -6.63
CA ASN A 375 -15.97 16.30 -5.71
C ASN A 375 -14.70 15.69 -5.11
N ALA A 376 -13.77 16.56 -4.69
CA ALA A 376 -12.51 16.16 -4.05
C ALA A 376 -12.76 15.33 -2.77
N GLY A 377 -12.03 14.24 -2.60
CA GLY A 377 -12.11 13.34 -1.45
C GLY A 377 -13.31 12.38 -1.44
N VAL A 378 -14.14 12.37 -2.47
CA VAL A 378 -15.32 11.48 -2.55
C VAL A 378 -14.90 10.02 -2.77
N LYS A 379 -15.58 9.11 -2.08
CA LYS A 379 -15.50 7.65 -2.31
C LYS A 379 -16.76 7.13 -3.00
N LEU A 380 -16.54 6.29 -3.99
CA LEU A 380 -17.57 5.54 -4.70
C LEU A 380 -17.40 4.06 -4.37
N ASP A 381 -18.41 3.41 -3.83
CA ASP A 381 -18.33 1.99 -3.46
C ASP A 381 -18.25 1.08 -4.70
N VAL A 382 -17.97 -0.19 -4.46
CA VAL A 382 -18.00 -1.23 -5.50
C VAL A 382 -19.35 -1.19 -6.23
N GLU A 383 -19.30 -1.23 -7.56
CA GLU A 383 -20.49 -1.18 -8.44
C GLU A 383 -21.34 0.10 -8.32
N ALA A 384 -20.84 1.14 -7.67
CA ALA A 384 -21.56 2.41 -7.62
C ALA A 384 -21.78 2.97 -9.03
N THR A 385 -22.94 3.59 -9.24
CA THR A 385 -23.29 4.22 -10.52
C THR A 385 -23.72 5.66 -10.32
N THR A 386 -23.52 6.50 -11.35
CA THR A 386 -24.05 7.87 -11.36
C THR A 386 -24.91 8.09 -12.59
N MET A 387 -25.85 9.03 -12.47
CA MET A 387 -26.69 9.45 -13.61
C MET A 387 -25.91 10.40 -14.54
N PRO A 388 -26.30 10.52 -15.82
CA PRO A 388 -25.72 11.53 -16.71
C PRO A 388 -25.87 12.95 -16.13
N GLY A 389 -24.76 13.73 -16.19
CA GLY A 389 -24.74 15.12 -15.69
C GLY A 389 -24.76 15.25 -14.16
N GLU A 390 -24.65 14.18 -13.44
CA GLU A 390 -24.73 14.20 -11.98
C GLU A 390 -23.49 14.83 -11.33
N SER A 391 -23.74 15.63 -10.26
CA SER A 391 -22.67 16.11 -9.37
C SER A 391 -22.68 15.30 -8.07
N VAL A 392 -21.63 14.54 -7.84
CA VAL A 392 -21.45 13.72 -6.62
C VAL A 392 -20.63 14.53 -5.62
N LEU A 393 -21.30 15.03 -4.59
CA LEU A 393 -20.69 15.90 -3.57
C LEU A 393 -20.28 15.17 -2.30
N HIS A 394 -20.80 13.96 -2.09
CA HIS A 394 -20.57 13.14 -0.90
C HIS A 394 -20.36 11.68 -1.28
N ASP A 395 -19.73 10.93 -0.38
CA ASP A 395 -19.47 9.51 -0.56
C ASP A 395 -20.74 8.73 -0.92
N ARG A 396 -20.55 7.74 -1.79
CA ARG A 396 -21.57 6.74 -2.14
C ARG A 396 -21.08 5.38 -1.68
N MET A 397 -21.29 5.12 -0.40
CA MET A 397 -20.91 3.85 0.25
C MET A 397 -22.20 3.06 0.55
N ASN A 398 -22.23 1.77 0.18
CA ASN A 398 -23.32 0.83 0.43
C ASN A 398 -23.24 0.24 1.85
#